data_52f844582569ed4b586ad989d4143a02
#
_entry.id   52f844582569ed4b586ad989d4143a02
#
_cell.length_a   1.000
_cell.length_b   1.000
_cell.length_c   1.000
_cell.angle_alpha   90.00
_cell.angle_beta   90.00
_cell.angle_gamma   90.00
#
_symmetry.space_group_name_H-M   'P 1'
#
loop_
_entity.id
_entity.type
_entity.pdbx_description
1 polymer ?
#
loop_
_entity_poly.entity_id
_entity_poly.type
_entity_poly.pdbx_seq_one_letter_code
_entity_poly.pdbx_strand_id
1 'polypeptide(L)'
;MLYFPLARYICGSMEELIIRWWGHACFELVYGGVSLTIDPHDGESIGLKKPGARSEYVIMSHDHFDHNSYRSVIKEGGRWLSMAIGVNSLGPYRVEGIETFHDKERGRRRGRNVAYVVEAPNGVRVLHTGDLGHLLGEDHVKRLGRIHISMLPVGGTITIDHREALEIFRSLNTQAMIPMHYWVRGVNLPLEPIDRLIERARGSYEIYMVDGNEIRASLRRDALAISSQHLCVEINSNRSMKNCGVEIAGDRKIVILKIG
;
A
#
# COMPACT_ATOMS: atom_id res chain seq x y z
N MET A 1 -51.03 19.36 18.53
CA MET A 1 -49.72 19.96 18.27
C MET A 1 -48.68 18.89 18.58
N LEU A 2 -48.33 18.11 17.57
CA LEU A 2 -47.43 16.95 17.69
C LEU A 2 -45.99 17.42 17.45
N TYR A 3 -45.17 17.36 18.49
CA TYR A 3 -43.72 17.61 18.41
C TYR A 3 -43.06 16.39 17.79
N PHE A 4 -42.54 16.51 16.56
CA PHE A 4 -41.58 15.58 16.02
C PHE A 4 -40.19 15.99 16.52
N PRO A 5 -39.43 15.08 17.17
CA PRO A 5 -38.05 15.39 17.50
C PRO A 5 -37.23 15.39 16.20
N LEU A 6 -36.58 16.53 15.95
CA LEU A 6 -35.54 16.64 14.93
C LEU A 6 -34.47 15.57 15.21
N ALA A 7 -34.42 14.56 14.35
CA ALA A 7 -33.31 13.64 14.31
C ALA A 7 -32.03 14.46 14.11
N ARG A 8 -31.20 14.56 15.16
CA ARG A 8 -29.82 15.02 15.04
C ARG A 8 -29.12 14.05 14.09
N TYR A 9 -28.88 14.48 12.88
CA TYR A 9 -27.88 13.88 12.05
C TYR A 9 -26.55 14.04 12.80
N ILE A 10 -26.15 13.00 13.52
CA ILE A 10 -24.77 12.85 13.99
C ILE A 10 -23.97 12.70 12.70
N CYS A 11 -23.24 13.74 12.32
CA CYS A 11 -22.19 13.65 11.32
C CYS A 11 -21.15 12.69 11.92
N GLY A 12 -21.34 11.40 11.69
CA GLY A 12 -20.40 10.37 12.09
C GLY A 12 -19.11 10.67 11.36
N SER A 13 -18.04 10.87 12.11
CA SER A 13 -16.68 10.89 11.54
C SER A 13 -16.53 9.60 10.74
N MET A 14 -16.40 9.71 9.41
CA MET A 14 -16.17 8.53 8.59
C MET A 14 -14.86 7.90 9.08
N GLU A 15 -14.94 6.65 9.53
CA GLU A 15 -13.72 5.94 9.96
C GLU A 15 -12.72 5.90 8.81
N GLU A 16 -11.49 6.25 9.11
CA GLU A 16 -10.39 6.29 8.16
C GLU A 16 -9.66 4.95 8.14
N LEU A 17 -9.25 4.51 6.98
CA LEU A 17 -8.31 3.41 6.84
C LEU A 17 -6.91 3.94 7.16
N ILE A 18 -6.30 3.43 8.22
CA ILE A 18 -4.91 3.73 8.56
C ILE A 18 -4.02 2.78 7.75
N ILE A 19 -3.01 3.33 7.11
CA ILE A 19 -2.00 2.60 6.33
C ILE A 19 -0.64 2.91 6.93
N ARG A 20 0.07 1.86 7.40
CA ARG A 20 1.43 1.98 7.92
C ARG A 20 2.41 1.17 7.08
N TRP A 21 3.52 1.77 6.75
CA TRP A 21 4.64 1.10 6.11
C TRP A 21 5.70 0.71 7.15
N TRP A 22 6.02 -0.57 7.20
CA TRP A 22 7.03 -1.12 8.11
C TRP A 22 8.39 -1.39 7.43
N GLY A 23 8.57 -0.87 6.21
CA GLY A 23 9.74 -1.07 5.37
C GLY A 23 9.56 -2.21 4.37
N HIS A 24 10.42 -2.25 3.35
CA HIS A 24 10.38 -3.23 2.27
C HIS A 24 8.99 -3.29 1.61
N ALA A 25 8.35 -4.44 1.58
CA ALA A 25 6.97 -4.60 1.12
C ALA A 25 5.96 -4.74 2.27
N CYS A 26 6.38 -4.54 3.55
CA CYS A 26 5.53 -4.78 4.70
C CYS A 26 4.60 -3.59 4.98
N PHE A 27 3.29 -3.80 4.84
CA PHE A 27 2.26 -2.83 5.19
C PHE A 27 1.28 -3.37 6.23
N GLU A 28 0.78 -2.48 7.07
CA GLU A 28 -0.32 -2.74 8.00
C GLU A 28 -1.48 -1.82 7.65
N LEU A 29 -2.66 -2.40 7.46
CA LEU A 29 -3.93 -1.72 7.25
C LEU A 29 -4.76 -1.85 8.52
N VAL A 30 -5.25 -0.74 9.08
CA VAL A 30 -6.09 -0.75 10.29
C VAL A 30 -7.40 -0.01 10.04
N TYR A 31 -8.52 -0.68 10.30
CA TYR A 31 -9.86 -0.12 10.22
C TYR A 31 -10.71 -0.60 11.39
N GLY A 32 -11.36 0.34 12.10
CA GLY A 32 -12.18 0.00 13.27
C GLY A 32 -11.41 -0.75 14.36
N GLY A 33 -10.11 -0.52 14.51
CA GLY A 33 -9.25 -1.23 15.46
C GLY A 33 -8.82 -2.64 15.03
N VAL A 34 -9.29 -3.15 13.88
CA VAL A 34 -8.89 -4.44 13.31
C VAL A 34 -7.75 -4.24 12.33
N SER A 35 -6.66 -4.99 12.46
CA SER A 35 -5.47 -4.87 11.63
C SER A 35 -5.23 -6.08 10.71
N LEU A 36 -4.74 -5.77 9.51
CA LEU A 36 -4.30 -6.71 8.50
C LEU A 36 -2.89 -6.32 8.05
N THR A 37 -1.93 -7.21 8.19
CA THR A 37 -0.56 -7.03 7.70
C THR A 37 -0.34 -7.77 6.39
N ILE A 38 0.36 -7.13 5.46
CA ILE A 38 0.72 -7.67 4.16
C ILE A 38 2.25 -7.81 4.10
N ASP A 39 2.74 -8.95 3.63
CA ASP A 39 4.15 -9.28 3.37
C ASP A 39 5.10 -8.91 4.53
N PRO A 40 4.91 -9.46 5.73
CA PRO A 40 5.77 -9.15 6.86
C PRO A 40 7.16 -9.81 6.72
N HIS A 41 8.21 -9.03 7.00
CA HIS A 41 9.58 -9.49 7.16
C HIS A 41 9.95 -9.67 8.64
N ASP A 42 11.04 -10.37 8.94
CA ASP A 42 11.55 -10.51 10.30
C ASP A 42 12.40 -9.31 10.77
N GLY A 43 12.80 -8.46 9.83
CA GLY A 43 13.69 -7.33 10.01
C GLY A 43 15.16 -7.70 9.87
N GLU A 44 15.64 -8.65 10.65
CA GLU A 44 17.05 -9.00 10.75
C GLU A 44 17.63 -9.51 9.42
N SER A 45 16.91 -10.42 8.75
CA SER A 45 17.37 -11.03 7.49
C SER A 45 17.60 -10.03 6.35
N ILE A 46 16.92 -8.89 6.39
CA ILE A 46 17.01 -7.84 5.37
C ILE A 46 17.68 -6.55 5.86
N GLY A 47 18.19 -6.55 7.11
CA GLY A 47 18.91 -5.41 7.69
C GLY A 47 18.00 -4.26 8.17
N LEU A 48 16.75 -4.55 8.45
CA LEU A 48 15.79 -3.60 9.02
C LEU A 48 15.42 -3.93 10.47
N LYS A 49 14.72 -3.02 11.11
CA LYS A 49 14.02 -3.32 12.36
C LYS A 49 12.81 -4.23 12.08
N LYS A 50 12.53 -5.14 12.99
CA LYS A 50 11.32 -5.94 12.95
C LYS A 50 10.07 -5.04 12.91
N PRO A 51 9.06 -5.35 12.06
CA PRO A 51 7.79 -4.63 12.06
C PRO A 51 7.14 -4.62 13.44
N GLY A 52 6.66 -3.45 13.88
CA GLY A 52 5.91 -3.31 15.14
C GLY A 52 4.43 -3.70 15.02
N ALA A 53 3.99 -4.16 13.85
CA ALA A 53 2.62 -4.60 13.60
C ALA A 53 2.21 -5.76 14.52
N ARG A 54 0.93 -5.75 14.95
CA ARG A 54 0.28 -6.82 15.73
C ARG A 54 -1.12 -7.00 15.18
N SER A 55 -1.28 -7.96 14.26
CA SER A 55 -2.47 -8.03 13.40
C SER A 55 -3.32 -9.27 13.63
N GLU A 56 -4.62 -9.11 13.53
CA GLU A 56 -5.60 -10.21 13.51
C GLU A 56 -5.49 -11.03 12.21
N TYR A 57 -5.08 -10.37 11.12
CA TYR A 57 -4.98 -10.98 9.81
C TYR A 57 -3.63 -10.70 9.18
N VAL A 58 -3.09 -11.70 8.47
CA VAL A 58 -1.85 -11.57 7.71
C VAL A 58 -2.04 -12.20 6.34
N ILE A 59 -1.60 -11.53 5.29
CA ILE A 59 -1.56 -12.06 3.94
C ILE A 59 -0.15 -11.95 3.37
N MET A 60 0.25 -12.95 2.59
CA MET A 60 1.56 -13.04 1.98
C MET A 60 1.41 -13.25 0.48
N SER A 61 2.06 -12.40 -0.30
CA SER A 61 2.01 -12.42 -1.77
C SER A 61 2.75 -13.60 -2.37
N HIS A 62 3.83 -14.04 -1.73
CA HIS A 62 4.66 -15.17 -2.14
C HIS A 62 5.50 -15.70 -0.96
N ASP A 63 6.17 -16.83 -1.17
CA ASP A 63 6.90 -17.53 -0.10
C ASP A 63 8.41 -17.28 -0.20
N HIS A 64 8.83 -16.01 -0.06
CA HIS A 64 10.22 -15.64 0.16
C HIS A 64 10.45 -15.14 1.58
N PHE A 65 11.68 -15.31 2.08
CA PHE A 65 12.05 -15.06 3.48
C PHE A 65 11.78 -13.64 3.97
N ASP A 66 11.83 -12.69 3.05
CA ASP A 66 11.62 -11.27 3.26
C ASP A 66 10.14 -10.83 3.19
N HIS A 67 9.19 -11.80 2.96
CA HIS A 67 7.75 -11.55 2.85
C HIS A 67 6.87 -12.49 3.69
N ASN A 68 7.44 -13.57 4.26
CA ASN A 68 6.64 -14.65 4.85
C ASN A 68 6.74 -14.77 6.39
N SER A 69 7.28 -13.77 7.06
CA SER A 69 7.48 -13.79 8.52
C SER A 69 6.21 -13.51 9.33
N TYR A 70 5.06 -14.12 8.92
CA TYR A 70 3.74 -13.85 9.51
C TYR A 70 3.69 -14.10 11.02
N ARG A 71 4.43 -15.09 11.55
CA ARG A 71 4.48 -15.39 12.99
C ARG A 71 5.04 -14.23 13.82
N SER A 72 5.79 -13.35 13.21
CA SER A 72 6.39 -12.20 13.89
C SER A 72 5.38 -11.08 14.22
N VAL A 73 4.25 -11.04 13.50
CA VAL A 73 3.26 -9.95 13.54
C VAL A 73 1.84 -10.40 13.85
N ILE A 74 1.53 -11.71 13.68
CA ILE A 74 0.17 -12.21 13.91
C ILE A 74 -0.14 -12.29 15.42
N LYS A 75 -1.35 -11.92 15.81
CA LYS A 75 -1.88 -12.11 17.16
C LYS A 75 -2.24 -13.58 17.40
N GLU A 76 -2.32 -13.97 18.65
CA GLU A 76 -2.85 -15.28 19.04
C GLU A 76 -4.29 -15.44 18.51
N GLY A 77 -4.59 -16.58 17.91
CA GLY A 77 -5.89 -16.84 17.27
C GLY A 77 -6.09 -16.10 15.94
N GLY A 78 -5.13 -15.33 15.48
CA GLY A 78 -5.19 -14.63 14.19
C GLY A 78 -5.21 -15.60 13.00
N ARG A 79 -5.66 -15.11 11.86
CA ARG A 79 -5.75 -15.90 10.59
C ARG A 79 -4.78 -15.35 9.57
N TRP A 80 -4.21 -16.24 8.78
CA TRP A 80 -3.30 -15.86 7.70
C TRP A 80 -3.64 -16.58 6.39
N LEU A 81 -3.28 -15.96 5.28
CA LEU A 81 -3.36 -16.52 3.93
C LEU A 81 -2.00 -16.33 3.24
N SER A 82 -1.57 -17.35 2.51
CA SER A 82 -0.39 -17.24 1.66
C SER A 82 -0.78 -17.59 0.24
N MET A 83 -0.41 -16.72 -0.71
CA MET A 83 -0.63 -16.89 -2.14
C MET A 83 -2.09 -17.26 -2.49
N ALA A 84 -3.05 -16.73 -1.74
CA ALA A 84 -4.47 -17.06 -1.88
C ALA A 84 -5.07 -16.30 -3.07
N ILE A 85 -5.48 -17.04 -4.11
CA ILE A 85 -6.16 -16.51 -5.29
C ILE A 85 -7.67 -16.47 -5.05
N GLY A 86 -8.34 -15.47 -5.65
CA GLY A 86 -9.78 -15.28 -5.52
C GLY A 86 -10.16 -14.42 -4.33
N VAL A 87 -11.44 -14.45 -3.98
CA VAL A 87 -12.02 -13.55 -2.97
C VAL A 87 -12.07 -14.22 -1.61
N ASN A 88 -11.57 -13.54 -0.60
CA ASN A 88 -11.56 -13.95 0.80
C ASN A 88 -12.11 -12.82 1.68
N SER A 89 -12.73 -13.16 2.82
CA SER A 89 -13.14 -12.20 3.85
C SER A 89 -12.24 -12.38 5.08
N LEU A 90 -11.57 -11.31 5.47
CA LEU A 90 -10.70 -11.27 6.64
C LEU A 90 -11.18 -10.16 7.59
N GLY A 91 -12.08 -10.52 8.51
CA GLY A 91 -12.75 -9.56 9.37
C GLY A 91 -13.55 -8.53 8.56
N PRO A 92 -13.26 -7.23 8.71
CA PRO A 92 -13.94 -6.18 7.97
C PRO A 92 -13.46 -6.03 6.52
N TYR A 93 -12.37 -6.70 6.15
CA TYR A 93 -11.75 -6.55 4.83
C TYR A 93 -12.25 -7.58 3.83
N ARG A 94 -12.54 -7.12 2.61
CA ARG A 94 -12.66 -7.99 1.43
C ARG A 94 -11.29 -8.02 0.72
N VAL A 95 -10.71 -9.19 0.60
CA VAL A 95 -9.38 -9.39 0.00
C VAL A 95 -9.53 -10.22 -1.26
N GLU A 96 -9.06 -9.71 -2.40
CA GLU A 96 -9.02 -10.44 -3.65
C GLU A 96 -7.58 -10.65 -4.10
N GLY A 97 -7.16 -11.90 -4.23
CA GLY A 97 -5.86 -12.28 -4.76
C GLY A 97 -5.91 -12.55 -6.26
N ILE A 98 -4.99 -11.95 -7.00
CA ILE A 98 -4.84 -12.10 -8.45
C ILE A 98 -3.44 -12.64 -8.74
N GLU A 99 -3.37 -13.74 -9.50
CA GLU A 99 -2.09 -14.34 -9.87
C GLU A 99 -1.26 -13.38 -10.71
N THR A 100 -0.02 -13.23 -10.33
CA THR A 100 1.04 -12.52 -11.04
C THR A 100 2.34 -13.31 -10.89
N PHE A 101 3.45 -12.78 -11.40
CA PHE A 101 4.74 -13.46 -11.36
C PHE A 101 5.84 -12.53 -10.87
N HIS A 102 6.80 -13.10 -10.19
CA HIS A 102 7.98 -12.40 -9.67
C HIS A 102 9.08 -12.21 -10.74
N ASP A 103 8.78 -12.46 -12.00
CA ASP A 103 9.69 -12.27 -13.13
C ASP A 103 8.92 -12.09 -14.45
N LYS A 104 9.65 -11.72 -15.51
CA LYS A 104 9.11 -11.54 -16.88
C LYS A 104 8.89 -12.86 -17.62
N GLU A 105 9.23 -13.99 -17.02
CA GLU A 105 9.21 -15.33 -17.63
C GLU A 105 8.11 -16.21 -17.04
N ARG A 106 7.03 -15.60 -16.53
CA ARG A 106 5.88 -16.28 -15.90
C ARG A 106 6.29 -17.18 -14.73
N GLY A 107 7.12 -16.65 -13.86
CA GLY A 107 7.55 -17.29 -12.63
C GLY A 107 8.63 -18.37 -12.80
N ARG A 108 9.19 -18.55 -14.01
CA ARG A 108 10.21 -19.60 -14.24
C ARG A 108 11.52 -19.35 -13.49
N ARG A 109 11.82 -18.12 -13.14
CA ARG A 109 13.07 -17.75 -12.45
C ARG A 109 12.90 -17.52 -10.96
N ARG A 110 11.81 -16.83 -10.57
CA ARG A 110 11.58 -16.35 -9.19
C ARG A 110 10.28 -16.83 -8.58
N GLY A 111 9.46 -17.54 -9.35
CA GLY A 111 8.21 -18.12 -8.87
C GLY A 111 6.98 -17.24 -9.13
N ARG A 112 5.88 -17.74 -8.59
CA ARG A 112 4.57 -17.08 -8.61
C ARG A 112 4.52 -15.98 -7.55
N ASN A 113 3.70 -14.99 -7.82
CA ASN A 113 3.36 -13.90 -6.90
C ASN A 113 1.85 -13.68 -6.95
N VAL A 114 1.27 -13.14 -5.91
CA VAL A 114 -0.14 -12.76 -5.86
C VAL A 114 -0.25 -11.28 -5.54
N ALA A 115 -0.85 -10.53 -6.44
CA ALA A 115 -1.26 -9.17 -6.17
C ALA A 115 -2.58 -9.18 -5.39
N TYR A 116 -2.66 -8.44 -4.29
CA TYR A 116 -3.85 -8.36 -3.44
C TYR A 116 -4.55 -7.02 -3.57
N VAL A 117 -5.86 -7.05 -3.84
CA VAL A 117 -6.74 -5.91 -3.64
C VAL A 117 -7.43 -6.05 -2.29
N VAL A 118 -7.17 -5.11 -1.40
CA VAL A 118 -7.84 -5.03 -0.09
C VAL A 118 -8.85 -3.89 -0.11
N GLU A 119 -10.11 -4.22 0.11
CA GLU A 119 -11.19 -3.27 0.23
C GLU A 119 -11.59 -3.14 1.71
N ALA A 120 -11.50 -1.92 2.23
CA ALA A 120 -11.93 -1.59 3.58
C ALA A 120 -13.42 -1.18 3.61
N PRO A 121 -14.10 -1.24 4.77
CA PRO A 121 -15.54 -0.91 4.86
C PRO A 121 -15.92 0.51 4.44
N ASN A 122 -14.97 1.46 4.50
CA ASN A 122 -15.17 2.81 3.99
C ASN A 122 -15.08 2.93 2.46
N GLY A 123 -14.96 1.79 1.74
CA GLY A 123 -14.88 1.72 0.29
C GLY A 123 -13.49 1.98 -0.30
N VAL A 124 -12.48 2.32 0.51
CA VAL A 124 -11.10 2.49 0.02
C VAL A 124 -10.57 1.15 -0.45
N ARG A 125 -10.12 1.08 -1.70
CA ARG A 125 -9.50 -0.11 -2.31
C ARG A 125 -8.02 0.14 -2.51
N VAL A 126 -7.21 -0.71 -1.89
CA VAL A 126 -5.75 -0.68 -1.92
C VAL A 126 -5.25 -1.89 -2.70
N LEU A 127 -4.39 -1.67 -3.69
CA LEU A 127 -3.67 -2.72 -4.39
C LEU A 127 -2.26 -2.83 -3.81
N HIS A 128 -1.89 -4.02 -3.36
CA HIS A 128 -0.53 -4.39 -3.01
C HIS A 128 -0.04 -5.44 -4.02
N THR A 129 0.98 -5.13 -4.78
CA THR A 129 1.41 -6.01 -5.88
C THR A 129 2.41 -7.07 -5.49
N GLY A 130 2.83 -7.12 -4.21
CA GLY A 130 3.94 -7.98 -3.81
C GLY A 130 5.17 -7.69 -4.63
N ASP A 131 5.94 -8.72 -4.91
CA ASP A 131 7.15 -8.64 -5.74
C ASP A 131 6.85 -8.84 -7.23
N LEU A 132 5.98 -7.96 -7.74
CA LEU A 132 5.63 -7.97 -9.14
C LEU A 132 6.89 -7.81 -10.02
N GLY A 133 7.11 -8.75 -10.94
CA GLY A 133 8.29 -8.79 -11.82
C GLY A 133 8.01 -8.44 -13.29
N HIS A 134 6.77 -8.04 -13.63
CA HIS A 134 6.37 -7.74 -15.01
C HIS A 134 5.30 -6.65 -15.09
N LEU A 135 5.09 -6.06 -16.25
CA LEU A 135 3.99 -5.13 -16.50
C LEU A 135 2.64 -5.85 -16.39
N LEU A 136 1.62 -5.13 -15.92
CA LEU A 136 0.24 -5.62 -15.90
C LEU A 136 -0.38 -5.45 -17.29
N GLY A 137 -0.85 -6.56 -17.87
CA GLY A 137 -1.61 -6.54 -19.11
C GLY A 137 -3.04 -6.01 -18.91
N GLU A 138 -3.73 -5.73 -20.01
CA GLU A 138 -5.11 -5.21 -20.02
C GLU A 138 -6.08 -6.07 -19.20
N ASP A 139 -5.94 -7.39 -19.27
CA ASP A 139 -6.79 -8.33 -18.49
C ASP A 139 -6.60 -8.16 -16.98
N HIS A 140 -5.36 -7.94 -16.52
CA HIS A 140 -5.10 -7.66 -15.13
C HIS A 140 -5.73 -6.32 -14.71
N VAL A 141 -5.50 -5.27 -15.49
CA VAL A 141 -6.06 -3.93 -15.24
C VAL A 141 -7.59 -3.97 -15.18
N LYS A 142 -8.23 -4.65 -16.13
CA LYS A 142 -9.68 -4.82 -16.19
C LYS A 142 -10.22 -5.58 -14.98
N ARG A 143 -9.54 -6.65 -14.56
CA ARG A 143 -9.94 -7.46 -13.41
C ARG A 143 -9.77 -6.72 -12.08
N LEU A 144 -8.71 -5.91 -11.94
CA LEU A 144 -8.46 -5.08 -10.74
C LEU A 144 -9.57 -4.05 -10.53
N GLY A 145 -10.16 -3.53 -11.62
CA GLY A 145 -11.18 -2.51 -11.57
C GLY A 145 -10.67 -1.20 -10.95
N ARG A 146 -11.56 -0.45 -10.29
CA ARG A 146 -11.17 0.81 -9.64
C ARG A 146 -10.29 0.53 -8.42
N ILE A 147 -9.09 1.07 -8.43
CA ILE A 147 -8.14 1.09 -7.30
C ILE A 147 -7.92 2.54 -6.87
N HIS A 148 -7.94 2.83 -5.57
CA HIS A 148 -7.70 4.17 -5.04
C HIS A 148 -6.23 4.40 -4.76
N ILE A 149 -5.57 3.42 -4.14
CA ILE A 149 -4.14 3.46 -3.76
C ILE A 149 -3.45 2.22 -4.32
N SER A 150 -2.33 2.39 -5.01
CA SER A 150 -1.47 1.29 -5.45
C SER A 150 -0.13 1.31 -4.70
N MET A 151 0.25 0.18 -4.12
CA MET A 151 1.55 -0.08 -3.51
C MET A 151 2.37 -0.87 -4.53
N LEU A 152 3.41 -0.23 -5.08
CA LEU A 152 4.20 -0.76 -6.19
C LEU A 152 5.68 -0.83 -5.82
N PRO A 153 6.38 -1.94 -6.11
CA PRO A 153 7.83 -2.01 -5.96
C PRO A 153 8.49 -1.07 -6.98
N VAL A 154 9.54 -0.38 -6.54
CA VAL A 154 10.27 0.59 -7.38
C VAL A 154 11.79 0.39 -7.35
N GLY A 155 12.27 -0.57 -6.56
CA GLY A 155 13.71 -0.82 -6.35
C GLY A 155 14.38 -1.63 -7.44
N GLY A 156 13.66 -2.12 -8.43
CA GLY A 156 14.23 -2.87 -9.57
C GLY A 156 14.98 -4.13 -9.14
N THR A 157 15.98 -4.53 -9.90
CA THR A 157 16.89 -5.69 -9.71
C THR A 157 16.17 -7.03 -9.65
N ILE A 158 15.25 -7.18 -8.72
CA ILE A 158 14.49 -8.42 -8.48
C ILE A 158 12.97 -8.27 -8.70
N THR A 159 12.49 -7.07 -8.87
CA THR A 159 11.10 -6.72 -9.18
C THR A 159 11.04 -5.79 -10.38
N ILE A 160 9.87 -5.24 -10.70
CA ILE A 160 9.77 -4.10 -11.60
C ILE A 160 10.59 -2.91 -11.06
N ASP A 161 11.07 -2.08 -11.98
CA ASP A 161 11.79 -0.85 -11.63
C ASP A 161 10.84 0.36 -11.52
N HIS A 162 11.40 1.52 -11.16
CA HIS A 162 10.67 2.77 -11.02
C HIS A 162 9.97 3.24 -12.31
N ARG A 163 10.46 2.85 -13.52
CA ARG A 163 9.86 3.20 -14.81
C ARG A 163 8.64 2.34 -15.08
N GLU A 164 8.78 1.03 -14.88
CA GLU A 164 7.70 0.05 -15.00
C GLU A 164 6.60 0.33 -13.97
N ALA A 165 6.96 0.72 -12.74
CA ALA A 165 6.00 1.11 -11.71
C ALA A 165 5.19 2.36 -12.11
N LEU A 166 5.82 3.38 -12.70
CA LEU A 166 5.10 4.56 -13.22
C LEU A 166 4.21 4.23 -14.42
N GLU A 167 4.59 3.26 -15.27
CA GLU A 167 3.77 2.77 -16.36
C GLU A 167 2.51 2.06 -15.83
N ILE A 168 2.67 1.18 -14.84
CA ILE A 168 1.56 0.50 -14.16
C ILE A 168 0.66 1.52 -13.46
N PHE A 169 1.24 2.49 -12.73
CA PHE A 169 0.47 3.56 -12.08
C PHE A 169 -0.41 4.34 -13.06
N ARG A 170 0.12 4.58 -14.26
CA ARG A 170 -0.64 5.22 -15.34
C ARG A 170 -1.78 4.32 -15.84
N SER A 171 -1.49 3.05 -16.12
CA SER A 171 -2.47 2.11 -16.68
C SER A 171 -3.62 1.81 -15.73
N LEU A 172 -3.34 1.71 -14.43
CA LEU A 172 -4.34 1.46 -13.39
C LEU A 172 -5.25 2.67 -13.14
N ASN A 173 -4.85 3.86 -13.54
CA ASN A 173 -5.58 5.10 -13.26
C ASN A 173 -5.90 5.30 -11.77
N THR A 174 -4.99 4.87 -10.88
CA THR A 174 -5.15 5.04 -9.44
C THR A 174 -4.89 6.48 -9.02
N GLN A 175 -5.51 6.91 -7.92
CA GLN A 175 -5.40 8.29 -7.44
C GLN A 175 -4.10 8.54 -6.68
N ALA A 176 -3.59 7.52 -5.99
CA ALA A 176 -2.30 7.60 -5.29
C ALA A 176 -1.45 6.37 -5.51
N MET A 177 -0.13 6.55 -5.54
CA MET A 177 0.87 5.49 -5.47
C MET A 177 1.69 5.64 -4.19
N ILE A 178 1.87 4.54 -3.47
CA ILE A 178 2.84 4.41 -2.39
C ILE A 178 3.96 3.49 -2.89
N PRO A 179 5.17 4.02 -3.13
CA PRO A 179 6.29 3.19 -3.53
C PRO A 179 6.75 2.29 -2.39
N MET A 180 7.17 1.10 -2.73
CA MET A 180 7.69 0.11 -1.79
C MET A 180 8.90 -0.64 -2.39
N HIS A 181 9.49 -1.55 -1.62
CA HIS A 181 10.54 -2.47 -2.07
C HIS A 181 11.69 -1.73 -2.77
N TYR A 182 12.18 -0.66 -2.13
CA TYR A 182 13.34 0.11 -2.57
C TYR A 182 14.38 0.20 -1.44
N TRP A 183 15.60 0.55 -1.79
CA TRP A 183 16.68 0.66 -0.82
C TRP A 183 16.41 1.79 0.17
N VAL A 184 16.46 1.48 1.45
CA VAL A 184 16.54 2.42 2.57
C VAL A 184 17.74 2.07 3.43
N ARG A 185 18.21 3.02 4.23
CA ARG A 185 19.38 2.81 5.09
C ARG A 185 19.23 1.57 5.96
N GLY A 186 20.18 0.67 5.84
CA GLY A 186 20.24 -0.62 6.56
C GLY A 186 19.88 -1.83 5.72
N VAL A 187 19.08 -1.67 4.67
CA VAL A 187 18.70 -2.78 3.77
C VAL A 187 19.94 -3.36 3.11
N ASN A 188 20.07 -4.68 3.22
CA ASN A 188 21.18 -5.47 2.64
C ASN A 188 20.84 -6.14 1.31
N LEU A 189 19.67 -5.82 0.73
CA LEU A 189 19.25 -6.28 -0.59
C LEU A 189 19.73 -5.30 -1.68
N PRO A 190 20.01 -5.79 -2.91
CA PRO A 190 20.54 -4.98 -4.01
C PRO A 190 19.43 -4.16 -4.70
N LEU A 191 18.80 -3.25 -3.98
CA LEU A 191 17.68 -2.44 -4.45
C LEU A 191 18.14 -1.03 -4.83
N GLU A 192 17.50 -0.43 -5.82
CA GLU A 192 17.68 0.99 -6.14
C GLU A 192 17.02 1.89 -5.08
N PRO A 193 17.61 3.08 -4.79
CA PRO A 193 17.03 4.04 -3.87
C PRO A 193 15.83 4.77 -4.48
N ILE A 194 15.00 5.36 -3.62
CA ILE A 194 13.78 6.09 -4.00
C ILE A 194 14.06 7.31 -4.90
N ASP A 195 15.27 7.85 -4.86
CA ASP A 195 15.69 9.00 -5.66
C ASP A 195 15.46 8.80 -7.15
N ARG A 196 15.62 7.56 -7.65
CA ARG A 196 15.37 7.21 -9.05
C ARG A 196 13.91 7.43 -9.45
N LEU A 197 12.97 7.07 -8.58
CA LEU A 197 11.56 7.35 -8.79
C LEU A 197 11.29 8.85 -8.76
N ILE A 198 11.82 9.57 -7.76
CA ILE A 198 11.62 11.00 -7.58
C ILE A 198 12.10 11.76 -8.82
N GLU A 199 13.32 11.50 -9.28
CA GLU A 199 13.88 12.11 -10.48
C GLU A 199 12.99 11.90 -11.71
N ARG A 200 12.51 10.67 -11.90
CA ARG A 200 11.70 10.29 -13.06
C ARG A 200 10.28 10.84 -13.02
N ALA A 201 9.69 10.95 -11.83
CA ALA A 201 8.31 11.39 -11.62
C ALA A 201 8.19 12.93 -11.55
N ARG A 202 9.29 13.62 -11.25
CA ARG A 202 9.32 15.09 -11.13
C ARG A 202 8.77 15.78 -12.39
N GLY A 203 7.88 16.75 -12.18
CA GLY A 203 7.22 17.48 -13.26
C GLY A 203 6.02 16.78 -13.90
N SER A 204 5.83 15.49 -13.64
CA SER A 204 4.68 14.71 -14.13
C SER A 204 3.68 14.34 -13.05
N TYR A 205 4.12 14.34 -11.78
CA TYR A 205 3.33 13.96 -10.61
C TYR A 205 3.61 14.88 -9.44
N GLU A 206 2.61 15.11 -8.61
CA GLU A 206 2.82 15.69 -7.29
C GLU A 206 3.42 14.61 -6.37
N ILE A 207 4.53 14.92 -5.71
CA ILE A 207 5.26 13.99 -4.86
C ILE A 207 5.27 14.52 -3.44
N TYR A 208 4.71 13.75 -2.52
CA TYR A 208 4.65 14.07 -1.10
C TYR A 208 5.55 13.13 -0.31
N MET A 209 6.44 13.68 0.49
CA MET A 209 7.24 12.92 1.45
C MET A 209 6.66 13.14 2.85
N VAL A 210 6.20 12.07 3.46
CA VAL A 210 5.68 12.06 4.82
C VAL A 210 6.81 11.72 5.78
N ASP A 211 7.04 12.57 6.78
CA ASP A 211 8.06 12.35 7.81
C ASP A 211 7.54 11.39 8.90
N GLY A 212 7.22 10.20 8.48
CA GLY A 212 6.65 9.11 9.28
C GLY A 212 6.15 7.98 8.40
N ASN A 213 5.75 6.91 9.03
CA ASN A 213 5.36 5.68 8.35
C ASN A 213 3.84 5.47 8.23
N GLU A 214 3.03 6.47 8.60
CA GLU A 214 1.56 6.35 8.65
C GLU A 214 0.86 7.43 7.84
N ILE A 215 -0.16 7.01 7.10
CA ILE A 215 -1.20 7.88 6.52
C ILE A 215 -2.59 7.32 6.83
N ARG A 216 -3.61 8.16 6.64
CA ARG A 216 -5.03 7.83 6.78
C ARG A 216 -5.73 8.10 5.46
N ALA A 217 -6.62 7.18 5.06
CA ALA A 217 -7.34 7.24 3.80
C ALA A 217 -8.86 7.09 4.01
N SER A 218 -9.62 7.95 3.35
CA SER A 218 -11.07 7.89 3.30
C SER A 218 -11.58 8.33 1.93
N LEU A 219 -12.84 8.05 1.62
CA LEU A 219 -13.50 8.57 0.43
C LEU A 219 -14.45 9.70 0.83
N ARG A 220 -14.30 10.85 0.16
CA ARG A 220 -15.22 11.98 0.27
C ARG A 220 -15.88 12.21 -1.09
N ARG A 221 -17.18 11.93 -1.21
CA ARG A 221 -17.92 12.02 -2.50
C ARG A 221 -17.17 11.29 -3.62
N ASP A 222 -16.73 10.04 -3.35
CA ASP A 222 -15.97 9.18 -4.26
C ASP A 222 -14.54 9.67 -4.60
N ALA A 223 -14.06 10.76 -4.02
CA ALA A 223 -12.68 11.21 -4.12
C ALA A 223 -11.86 10.69 -2.94
N LEU A 224 -10.64 10.23 -3.22
CA LEU A 224 -9.70 9.80 -2.19
C LEU A 224 -9.17 11.00 -1.42
N ALA A 225 -9.34 10.99 -0.10
CA ALA A 225 -8.71 11.91 0.82
C ALA A 225 -7.60 11.17 1.58
N ILE A 226 -6.39 11.71 1.56
CA ILE A 226 -5.26 11.22 2.36
C ILE A 226 -4.89 12.30 3.38
N SER A 227 -4.68 11.87 4.62
CA SER A 227 -4.19 12.72 5.71
C SER A 227 -3.02 12.05 6.43
N SER A 228 -2.20 12.83 7.12
CA SER A 228 -1.16 12.34 8.01
C SER A 228 -1.04 13.26 9.23
N GLN A 229 -0.71 12.69 10.38
CA GLN A 229 -0.34 13.46 11.57
C GLN A 229 1.11 13.94 11.53
N HIS A 230 1.89 13.42 10.58
CA HIS A 230 3.30 13.78 10.38
C HIS A 230 3.46 14.98 9.44
N LEU A 231 4.62 15.60 9.51
CA LEU A 231 5.01 16.65 8.57
C LEU A 231 5.08 16.09 7.15
N CYS A 232 4.46 16.77 6.20
CA CYS A 232 4.57 16.45 4.78
C CYS A 232 5.34 17.55 4.04
N VAL A 233 6.17 17.14 3.12
CA VAL A 233 6.89 18.04 2.21
C VAL A 233 6.52 17.67 0.78
N GLU A 234 6.01 18.64 0.04
CA GLU A 234 5.82 18.53 -1.40
C GLU A 234 7.14 18.80 -2.11
N ILE A 235 7.69 17.80 -2.79
CA ILE A 235 9.05 17.88 -3.37
C ILE A 235 9.15 18.91 -4.49
N ASN A 236 8.08 19.09 -5.28
CA ASN A 236 8.11 19.99 -6.44
C ASN A 236 7.98 21.48 -6.08
N SER A 237 7.40 21.80 -4.92
CA SER A 237 7.13 23.19 -4.50
C SER A 237 8.02 23.66 -3.34
N ASN A 238 8.80 22.76 -2.72
CA ASN A 238 9.52 23.00 -1.47
C ASN A 238 8.62 23.53 -0.33
N ARG A 239 7.30 23.32 -0.42
CA ARG A 239 6.36 23.71 0.63
C ARG A 239 6.31 22.66 1.72
N SER A 240 6.66 23.07 2.93
CA SER A 240 6.43 22.27 4.13
C SER A 240 4.99 22.50 4.61
N MET A 241 4.22 21.43 4.72
CA MET A 241 2.86 21.49 5.23
C MET A 241 2.79 20.71 6.55
N LYS A 242 2.35 21.38 7.62
CA LYS A 242 2.03 20.72 8.89
C LYS A 242 0.62 20.17 8.79
N ASN A 243 0.41 18.93 9.29
CA ASN A 243 -0.86 18.22 9.24
C ASN A 243 -1.39 18.09 7.80
N CYS A 244 -0.79 17.19 7.07
CA CYS A 244 -1.06 16.96 5.65
C CYS A 244 -2.42 16.29 5.43
N GLY A 245 -3.52 17.06 5.52
CA GLY A 245 -4.78 16.68 4.91
C GLY A 245 -4.69 16.95 3.41
N VAL A 246 -4.19 15.99 2.63
CA VAL A 246 -4.14 16.12 1.17
C VAL A 246 -5.41 15.51 0.61
N GLU A 247 -6.36 16.35 0.22
CA GLU A 247 -7.50 15.88 -0.56
C GLU A 247 -7.02 15.62 -1.99
N ILE A 248 -6.96 14.35 -2.36
CA ILE A 248 -6.58 13.94 -3.71
C ILE A 248 -7.86 13.98 -4.57
N ALA A 249 -8.16 15.12 -5.11
CA ALA A 249 -9.18 15.28 -6.13
C ALA A 249 -8.48 15.59 -7.47
N GLY A 250 -8.60 14.70 -8.43
CA GLY A 250 -8.22 14.92 -9.83
C GLY A 250 -6.84 14.43 -10.23
N ASP A 251 -5.76 14.95 -9.68
CA ASP A 251 -4.40 14.62 -10.12
C ASP A 251 -3.80 13.42 -9.36
N ARG A 252 -3.01 12.62 -10.07
CA ARG A 252 -2.35 11.43 -9.51
C ARG A 252 -1.14 11.85 -8.66
N LYS A 253 -1.05 11.28 -7.45
CA LYS A 253 -0.03 11.66 -6.46
C LYS A 253 0.84 10.48 -6.07
N ILE A 254 2.10 10.75 -5.75
CA ILE A 254 3.04 9.80 -5.18
C ILE A 254 3.26 10.18 -3.72
N VAL A 255 2.99 9.25 -2.81
CA VAL A 255 3.12 9.45 -1.36
C VAL A 255 4.23 8.54 -0.85
N ILE A 256 5.34 9.14 -0.44
CA ILE A 256 6.52 8.44 0.06
C ILE A 256 6.49 8.47 1.58
N LEU A 257 6.44 7.30 2.20
CA LEU A 257 6.50 7.11 3.66
C LEU A 257 7.95 6.88 4.09
N LYS A 258 8.28 7.27 5.32
CA LYS A 258 9.58 7.01 5.93
C LYS A 258 9.42 6.05 7.10
N ILE A 259 10.33 5.11 7.22
CA ILE A 259 10.51 4.29 8.43
C ILE A 259 11.49 4.97 9.38
N GLY A 260 11.17 4.96 10.67
CA GLY A 260 11.99 5.56 11.72
C GLY A 260 13.16 4.65 12.17
#